data_d1176f66a424d539a47a251234f4ab3d
#
_entry.id   d1176f66a424d539a47a251234f4ab3d
#
_cell.length_a   1.000
_cell.length_b   1.000
_cell.length_c   1.000
_cell.angle_alpha   90.00
_cell.angle_beta   90.00
_cell.angle_gamma   90.00
#
_symmetry.space_group_name_H-M   'P 1'
#
loop_
_entity.id
_entity.type
_entity.pdbx_description
1 polymer ?
#
loop_
_entity_poly.entity_id
_entity_poly.type
_entity_poly.pdbx_seq_one_letter_code
_entity_poly.pdbx_strand_id
1 'polypeptide(L)'
;MLTTQKDPISIFNDPWEPYTDIEQYGQLTLSNVEFTTTNLCNMRCSHCAVGYTLQTKDPDILPMSLILQRLDEIPTLRTISITGGEPMFSKKSIREVVKPLLKYAYQRGIYVQLNSNLTLPLDRYLDIAEYIDVLHISHNWGTIDTFTEVGFGAMEKQPPLKAKLKLYEQMISNARTLSEQGMFVSAETMLNKSTYPHLTSIHREVVNDMKCQRHEIHPMYPADFASQLEVLDLKTMKEAISHLLDVRDSNTWMLFGTLPIFPCLQDEADAKLRQKLKQAPNVTMRNDPDGRSRLNVNVFTGDVIVTDFGDETGTISNIRHDQLTDVFQRWLDSPLAQAINCHCPKFECLGPNILVKNMYYPNVDFKVQE
;
A
#
# COMPACT_ATOMS: atom_id res chain seq x y z
N MET A 1 21.68 -13.86 -19.81
CA MET A 1 20.41 -13.12 -19.84
C MET A 1 20.74 -11.69 -19.47
N LEU A 2 20.38 -10.71 -20.32
CA LEU A 2 20.54 -9.30 -19.98
C LEU A 2 19.51 -9.00 -18.89
N THR A 3 19.94 -8.77 -17.66
CA THR A 3 19.08 -8.17 -16.64
C THR A 3 18.75 -6.77 -17.15
N THR A 4 17.49 -6.52 -17.45
CA THR A 4 17.01 -5.16 -17.73
C THR A 4 17.29 -4.32 -16.49
N GLN A 5 18.20 -3.36 -16.61
CA GLN A 5 18.54 -2.47 -15.50
C GLN A 5 17.29 -1.63 -15.22
N LYS A 6 16.75 -1.75 -14.01
CA LYS A 6 15.64 -0.92 -13.53
C LYS A 6 16.15 0.47 -13.17
N ASP A 7 15.34 1.49 -13.43
CA ASP A 7 15.63 2.82 -12.93
C ASP A 7 15.45 2.88 -11.40
N PRO A 8 16.27 3.64 -10.68
CA PRO A 8 16.12 3.78 -9.23
C PRO A 8 14.76 4.37 -8.85
N ILE A 9 14.21 3.86 -7.76
CA ILE A 9 13.00 4.43 -7.14
C ILE A 9 13.30 5.85 -6.65
N SER A 10 12.49 6.82 -7.05
CA SER A 10 12.67 8.23 -6.72
C SER A 10 11.37 9.01 -6.89
N ILE A 11 11.37 10.29 -6.53
CA ILE A 11 10.25 11.21 -6.77
C ILE A 11 9.89 11.37 -8.26
N PHE A 12 10.80 11.00 -9.16
CA PHE A 12 10.59 11.06 -10.61
C PHE A 12 10.29 9.69 -11.23
N ASN A 13 10.35 8.63 -10.43
CA ASN A 13 10.11 7.26 -10.85
C ASN A 13 9.40 6.50 -9.72
N ASP A 14 8.07 6.58 -9.69
CA ASP A 14 7.20 5.73 -8.86
C ASP A 14 6.48 4.73 -9.76
N PRO A 15 6.96 3.47 -9.86
CA PRO A 15 6.37 2.49 -10.75
C PRO A 15 4.94 2.06 -10.36
N TRP A 16 4.46 2.43 -9.17
CA TRP A 16 3.10 2.15 -8.69
C TRP A 16 2.09 3.24 -9.03
N GLU A 17 2.53 4.36 -9.63
CA GLU A 17 1.62 5.45 -10.07
C GLU A 17 0.81 5.01 -11.32
N PRO A 18 -0.52 4.86 -11.23
CA PRO A 18 -1.32 4.41 -12.37
C PRO A 18 -1.46 5.46 -13.48
N TYR A 19 -1.23 6.75 -13.20
CA TYR A 19 -1.27 7.76 -14.24
C TYR A 19 -0.21 7.53 -15.33
N THR A 20 0.89 6.87 -14.99
CA THR A 20 1.92 6.41 -15.94
C THR A 20 1.33 5.54 -17.05
N ASP A 21 0.29 4.75 -16.77
CA ASP A 21 -0.36 3.92 -17.78
C ASP A 21 -1.12 4.78 -18.79
N ILE A 22 -1.76 5.86 -18.34
CA ILE A 22 -2.41 6.84 -19.21
C ILE A 22 -1.37 7.53 -20.13
N GLU A 23 -0.23 7.92 -19.57
CA GLU A 23 0.85 8.56 -20.35
C GLU A 23 1.44 7.61 -21.40
N GLN A 24 1.63 6.34 -21.03
CA GLN A 24 2.29 5.36 -21.87
C GLN A 24 1.34 4.70 -22.89
N TYR A 25 0.10 4.42 -22.50
CA TYR A 25 -0.85 3.61 -23.29
C TYR A 25 -2.12 4.38 -23.70
N GLY A 26 -2.31 5.61 -23.20
CA GLY A 26 -3.52 6.40 -23.45
C GLY A 26 -4.75 5.93 -22.66
N GLN A 27 -4.61 4.92 -21.80
CA GLN A 27 -5.69 4.31 -21.01
C GLN A 27 -5.14 3.62 -19.77
N LEU A 28 -6.02 3.33 -18.80
CA LEU A 28 -5.69 2.47 -17.67
C LEU A 28 -5.39 1.04 -18.14
N THR A 29 -4.35 0.44 -17.61
CA THR A 29 -3.95 -0.95 -17.90
C THR A 29 -3.68 -1.70 -16.61
N LEU A 30 -3.73 -3.04 -16.66
CA LEU A 30 -3.26 -3.85 -15.54
C LEU A 30 -1.74 -3.86 -15.56
N SER A 31 -1.11 -3.07 -14.72
CA SER A 31 0.35 -2.96 -14.62
C SER A 31 0.91 -3.36 -13.26
N ASN A 32 0.02 -3.65 -12.30
CA ASN A 32 0.37 -4.09 -10.95
C ASN A 32 -0.49 -5.29 -10.53
N VAL A 33 0.16 -6.29 -9.90
CA VAL A 33 -0.55 -7.37 -9.20
C VAL A 33 -0.05 -7.44 -7.77
N GLU A 34 -0.98 -7.38 -6.82
CA GLU A 34 -0.69 -7.59 -5.41
C GLU A 34 -1.06 -9.01 -4.97
N PHE A 35 -0.19 -9.67 -4.23
CA PHE A 35 -0.39 -11.04 -3.79
C PHE A 35 -0.54 -11.14 -2.27
N THR A 36 -1.67 -11.70 -1.80
CA THR A 36 -1.80 -12.22 -0.44
C THR A 36 -1.09 -13.56 -0.36
N THR A 37 0.11 -13.56 0.25
CA THR A 37 1.03 -14.72 0.25
C THR A 37 0.96 -15.58 1.51
N THR A 38 0.34 -15.07 2.58
CA THR A 38 0.12 -15.79 3.84
C THR A 38 -1.05 -15.17 4.61
N ASN A 39 -1.81 -15.99 5.30
CA ASN A 39 -2.81 -15.57 6.29
C ASN A 39 -2.25 -15.56 7.72
N LEU A 40 -0.95 -15.81 7.88
CA LEU A 40 -0.27 -15.79 9.17
C LEU A 40 0.34 -14.44 9.47
N CYS A 41 0.18 -13.97 10.69
CA CYS A 41 0.84 -12.76 11.18
C CYS A 41 1.23 -12.94 12.64
N ASN A 42 2.36 -12.38 13.04
CA ASN A 42 2.81 -12.36 14.44
C ASN A 42 2.18 -11.22 15.25
N MET A 43 1.38 -10.37 14.63
CA MET A 43 0.61 -9.28 15.23
C MET A 43 -0.89 -9.44 14.95
N ARG A 44 -1.72 -8.70 15.70
CA ARG A 44 -3.15 -8.52 15.46
C ARG A 44 -3.49 -7.06 15.73
N CYS A 45 -3.17 -6.24 14.73
CA CYS A 45 -3.32 -4.79 14.84
C CYS A 45 -4.79 -4.39 14.80
N SER A 46 -5.20 -3.45 15.65
CA SER A 46 -6.56 -2.91 15.65
C SER A 46 -6.92 -2.17 14.35
N HIS A 47 -5.91 -1.72 13.59
CA HIS A 47 -6.10 -1.06 12.29
C HIS A 47 -5.98 -2.00 11.09
N CYS A 48 -5.92 -3.32 11.31
CA CYS A 48 -5.73 -4.27 10.22
C CYS A 48 -6.98 -4.34 9.34
N ALA A 49 -6.82 -4.03 8.07
CA ALA A 49 -7.90 -4.06 7.09
C ALA A 49 -8.22 -5.48 6.58
N VAL A 50 -7.40 -6.47 6.95
CA VAL A 50 -7.55 -7.88 6.58
C VAL A 50 -7.51 -8.80 7.81
N GLY A 51 -7.87 -8.28 8.97
CA GLY A 51 -7.73 -8.97 10.26
C GLY A 51 -8.53 -10.27 10.38
N TYR A 52 -9.76 -10.31 9.83
CA TYR A 52 -10.62 -11.50 9.84
C TYR A 52 -10.12 -12.62 8.93
N THR A 53 -9.28 -12.33 7.95
CA THR A 53 -8.65 -13.34 7.09
C THR A 53 -7.47 -14.03 7.77
N LEU A 54 -6.94 -13.46 8.87
CA LEU A 54 -5.78 -13.99 9.57
C LEU A 54 -6.11 -15.33 10.25
N GLN A 55 -5.23 -16.29 10.06
CA GLN A 55 -5.39 -17.68 10.53
C GLN A 55 -4.21 -18.12 11.38
N THR A 56 -4.30 -19.34 11.92
CA THR A 56 -3.20 -20.01 12.65
C THR A 56 -2.39 -20.95 11.76
N LYS A 57 -2.90 -21.26 10.56
CA LYS A 57 -2.27 -22.11 9.56
C LYS A 57 -2.68 -21.65 8.17
N ASP A 58 -1.70 -21.51 7.25
CA ASP A 58 -1.99 -21.25 5.85
C ASP A 58 -2.69 -22.46 5.19
N PRO A 59 -3.67 -22.23 4.31
CA PRO A 59 -4.21 -23.25 3.41
C PRO A 59 -3.15 -23.79 2.44
N ASP A 60 -3.54 -24.72 1.58
CA ASP A 60 -2.69 -25.18 0.50
C ASP A 60 -2.55 -24.12 -0.58
N ILE A 61 -1.32 -23.92 -1.04
CA ILE A 61 -0.97 -22.91 -2.04
C ILE A 61 -1.36 -23.45 -3.41
N LEU A 62 -1.91 -22.60 -4.28
CA LEU A 62 -2.11 -22.93 -5.69
C LEU A 62 -0.80 -23.30 -6.37
N PRO A 63 -0.84 -24.12 -7.43
CA PRO A 63 0.36 -24.41 -8.21
C PRO A 63 1.04 -23.10 -8.65
N MET A 64 2.30 -22.91 -8.28
CA MET A 64 3.05 -21.70 -8.64
C MET A 64 3.12 -21.52 -10.15
N SER A 65 3.13 -22.62 -10.93
CA SER A 65 3.06 -22.56 -12.39
C SER A 65 1.81 -21.86 -12.92
N LEU A 66 0.66 -22.03 -12.26
CA LEU A 66 -0.57 -21.31 -12.61
C LEU A 66 -0.42 -19.82 -12.33
N ILE A 67 0.08 -19.45 -11.13
CA ILE A 67 0.27 -18.05 -10.74
C ILE A 67 1.20 -17.34 -11.72
N LEU A 68 2.34 -17.96 -12.03
CA LEU A 68 3.33 -17.38 -12.96
C LEU A 68 2.79 -17.32 -14.40
N GLN A 69 2.01 -18.30 -14.83
CA GLN A 69 1.32 -18.25 -16.13
C GLN A 69 0.39 -17.05 -16.21
N ARG A 70 -0.40 -16.76 -15.16
CA ARG A 70 -1.29 -15.60 -15.15
C ARG A 70 -0.53 -14.27 -15.20
N LEU A 71 0.66 -14.21 -14.63
CA LEU A 71 1.53 -13.02 -14.75
C LEU A 71 2.12 -12.90 -16.16
N ASP A 72 2.51 -14.02 -16.80
CA ASP A 72 3.01 -14.00 -18.18
C ASP A 72 1.96 -13.53 -19.22
N GLU A 73 0.67 -13.60 -18.88
CA GLU A 73 -0.44 -13.12 -19.70
C GLU A 73 -0.66 -11.60 -19.62
N ILE A 74 0.10 -10.87 -18.77
CA ILE A 74 -0.02 -9.42 -18.59
C ILE A 74 1.15 -8.71 -19.28
N PRO A 75 0.95 -8.20 -20.51
CA PRO A 75 2.06 -7.58 -21.26
C PRO A 75 2.51 -6.24 -20.67
N THR A 76 1.65 -5.59 -19.90
CA THR A 76 1.87 -4.29 -19.25
C THR A 76 2.35 -4.39 -17.82
N LEU A 77 2.63 -5.62 -17.30
CA LEU A 77 3.05 -5.83 -15.91
C LEU A 77 4.36 -5.12 -15.60
N ARG A 78 4.31 -4.13 -14.73
CA ARG A 78 5.44 -3.30 -14.32
C ARG A 78 5.84 -3.55 -12.88
N THR A 79 4.87 -3.86 -12.00
CA THR A 79 5.09 -4.00 -10.57
C THR A 79 4.39 -5.22 -9.99
N ILE A 80 4.98 -5.79 -8.93
CA ILE A 80 4.37 -6.79 -8.06
C ILE A 80 4.45 -6.28 -6.62
N SER A 81 3.35 -6.33 -5.90
CA SER A 81 3.30 -6.07 -4.46
C SER A 81 3.08 -7.38 -3.71
N ILE A 82 3.83 -7.61 -2.65
CA ILE A 82 3.74 -8.80 -1.80
C ILE A 82 3.20 -8.39 -0.44
N THR A 83 2.05 -8.96 -0.08
CA THR A 83 1.33 -8.68 1.17
C THR A 83 0.76 -9.97 1.77
N GLY A 84 -0.15 -9.83 2.71
CA GLY A 84 -0.89 -10.88 3.40
C GLY A 84 -1.06 -10.54 4.87
N GLY A 85 -0.90 -11.52 5.75
CA GLY A 85 -0.69 -11.27 7.16
C GLY A 85 0.67 -10.59 7.38
N GLU A 86 1.71 -11.39 7.62
CA GLU A 86 3.10 -10.91 7.55
C GLU A 86 3.86 -11.83 6.58
N PRO A 87 4.23 -11.37 5.38
CA PRO A 87 4.81 -12.21 4.33
C PRO A 87 6.06 -12.96 4.77
N MET A 88 6.85 -12.36 5.66
CA MET A 88 8.09 -12.94 6.15
C MET A 88 7.91 -13.84 7.39
N PHE A 89 6.67 -14.07 7.86
CA PHE A 89 6.42 -14.89 9.04
C PHE A 89 6.45 -16.39 8.73
N SER A 90 5.79 -16.83 7.66
CA SER A 90 5.68 -18.24 7.27
C SER A 90 6.90 -18.70 6.47
N LYS A 91 7.75 -19.58 7.04
CA LYS A 91 8.87 -20.19 6.31
C LYS A 91 8.41 -20.96 5.06
N LYS A 92 7.21 -21.60 5.11
CA LYS A 92 6.62 -22.29 3.97
C LYS A 92 6.28 -21.29 2.87
N SER A 93 5.54 -20.22 3.20
CA SER A 93 5.18 -19.17 2.25
C SER A 93 6.41 -18.51 1.62
N ILE A 94 7.43 -18.16 2.42
CA ILE A 94 8.69 -17.59 1.90
C ILE A 94 9.31 -18.52 0.85
N ARG A 95 9.41 -19.83 1.11
CA ARG A 95 10.05 -20.79 0.21
C ARG A 95 9.21 -21.06 -1.04
N GLU A 96 7.89 -21.21 -0.88
CA GLU A 96 7.01 -21.77 -1.92
C GLU A 96 6.28 -20.66 -2.72
N VAL A 97 6.21 -19.44 -2.21
CA VAL A 97 5.50 -18.31 -2.86
C VAL A 97 6.40 -17.10 -3.03
N VAL A 98 6.86 -16.50 -1.91
CA VAL A 98 7.58 -15.21 -1.95
C VAL A 98 8.83 -15.31 -2.82
N LYS A 99 9.75 -16.25 -2.54
CA LYS A 99 10.98 -16.40 -3.31
C LYS A 99 10.75 -16.75 -4.79
N PRO A 100 9.82 -17.62 -5.20
CA PRO A 100 9.46 -17.82 -6.60
C PRO A 100 8.97 -16.54 -7.29
N LEU A 101 8.08 -15.76 -6.67
CA LEU A 101 7.59 -14.47 -7.21
C LEU A 101 8.74 -13.46 -7.37
N LEU A 102 9.58 -13.33 -6.35
CA LEU A 102 10.75 -12.43 -6.38
C LEU A 102 11.71 -12.79 -7.54
N LYS A 103 12.05 -14.06 -7.71
CA LYS A 103 12.93 -14.53 -8.80
C LYS A 103 12.29 -14.29 -10.17
N TYR A 104 10.98 -14.54 -10.29
CA TYR A 104 10.24 -14.27 -11.51
C TYR A 104 10.31 -12.78 -11.89
N ALA A 105 10.01 -11.90 -10.94
CA ALA A 105 10.05 -10.45 -11.14
C ALA A 105 11.46 -9.96 -11.52
N TYR A 106 12.48 -10.41 -10.78
CA TYR A 106 13.87 -10.06 -11.03
C TYR A 106 14.33 -10.42 -12.46
N GLN A 107 13.98 -11.62 -12.92
CA GLN A 107 14.35 -12.09 -14.27
C GLN A 107 13.70 -11.29 -15.39
N ARG A 108 12.60 -10.60 -15.12
CA ARG A 108 11.80 -9.82 -16.09
C ARG A 108 11.94 -8.30 -15.94
N GLY A 109 12.74 -7.84 -14.97
CA GLY A 109 12.86 -6.41 -14.69
C GLY A 109 11.60 -5.78 -14.09
N ILE A 110 10.72 -6.58 -13.47
CA ILE A 110 9.52 -6.13 -12.78
C ILE A 110 9.90 -5.63 -11.39
N TYR A 111 9.42 -4.44 -11.01
CA TYR A 111 9.66 -3.89 -9.69
C TYR A 111 8.86 -4.64 -8.62
N VAL A 112 9.45 -4.81 -7.44
CA VAL A 112 8.81 -5.50 -6.33
C VAL A 112 8.77 -4.64 -5.07
N GLN A 113 7.57 -4.50 -4.49
CA GLN A 113 7.35 -3.99 -3.15
C GLN A 113 6.99 -5.13 -2.20
N LEU A 114 7.66 -5.18 -1.05
CA LEU A 114 7.31 -6.05 0.06
C LEU A 114 6.69 -5.23 1.18
N ASN A 115 5.42 -5.51 1.51
CA ASN A 115 4.72 -4.91 2.65
C ASN A 115 4.98 -5.74 3.90
N SER A 116 5.49 -5.13 4.97
CA SER A 116 5.86 -5.85 6.20
C SER A 116 5.69 -4.97 7.45
N ASN A 117 5.41 -5.62 8.58
CA ASN A 117 5.51 -4.97 9.89
C ASN A 117 6.96 -4.88 10.40
N LEU A 118 7.90 -5.49 9.73
CA LEU A 118 9.35 -5.50 9.93
C LEU A 118 9.82 -5.93 11.34
N THR A 119 8.98 -6.63 12.09
CA THR A 119 9.28 -7.06 13.47
C THR A 119 9.95 -8.44 13.58
N LEU A 120 10.26 -9.08 12.46
CA LEU A 120 10.90 -10.40 12.41
C LEU A 120 12.44 -10.28 12.39
N PRO A 121 13.19 -11.38 12.61
CA PRO A 121 14.64 -11.38 12.55
C PRO A 121 15.19 -10.82 11.22
N LEU A 122 16.23 -9.98 11.31
CA LEU A 122 16.84 -9.26 10.19
C LEU A 122 17.29 -10.17 9.05
N ASP A 123 17.82 -11.36 9.38
CA ASP A 123 18.30 -12.35 8.43
C ASP A 123 17.24 -12.77 7.40
N ARG A 124 15.96 -12.76 7.78
CA ARG A 124 14.86 -13.08 6.85
C ARG A 124 14.73 -12.05 5.72
N TYR A 125 14.94 -10.78 6.03
CA TYR A 125 14.89 -9.68 5.06
C TYR A 125 16.16 -9.63 4.21
N LEU A 126 17.31 -9.86 4.82
CA LEU A 126 18.58 -9.94 4.10
C LEU A 126 18.61 -11.09 3.09
N ASP A 127 17.96 -12.22 3.37
CA ASP A 127 17.86 -13.40 2.50
C ASP A 127 17.10 -13.14 1.16
N ILE A 128 16.38 -12.01 1.07
CA ILE A 128 15.61 -11.62 -0.13
C ILE A 128 15.94 -10.19 -0.60
N ALA A 129 16.86 -9.50 0.05
CA ALA A 129 17.14 -8.09 -0.17
C ALA A 129 17.48 -7.73 -1.62
N GLU A 130 18.23 -8.61 -2.33
CA GLU A 130 18.63 -8.40 -3.73
C GLU A 130 17.46 -8.40 -4.73
N TYR A 131 16.28 -8.92 -4.34
CA TYR A 131 15.11 -9.06 -5.19
C TYR A 131 14.03 -7.99 -4.95
N ILE A 132 14.18 -7.16 -3.89
CA ILE A 132 13.19 -6.18 -3.48
C ILE A 132 13.64 -4.79 -3.92
N ASP A 133 12.75 -4.04 -4.57
CA ASP A 133 12.99 -2.66 -4.95
C ASP A 133 12.50 -1.69 -3.87
N VAL A 134 11.39 -2.01 -3.19
CA VAL A 134 10.84 -1.24 -2.07
C VAL A 134 10.49 -2.14 -0.90
N LEU A 135 11.09 -1.91 0.25
CA LEU A 135 10.59 -2.43 1.52
C LEU A 135 9.63 -1.42 2.13
N HIS A 136 8.35 -1.77 2.17
CA HIS A 136 7.27 -0.91 2.64
C HIS A 136 6.82 -1.33 4.03
N ILE A 137 6.96 -0.44 5.00
CA ILE A 137 6.72 -0.73 6.41
C ILE A 137 5.39 -0.12 6.84
N SER A 138 4.50 -0.91 7.40
CA SER A 138 3.30 -0.41 8.07
C SER A 138 3.68 0.22 9.42
N HIS A 139 3.68 1.55 9.50
CA HIS A 139 4.04 2.33 10.69
C HIS A 139 2.85 3.21 11.11
N ASN A 140 1.91 2.63 11.86
CA ASN A 140 0.60 3.23 12.17
C ASN A 140 0.41 3.52 13.68
N TRP A 141 1.46 3.95 14.36
CA TRP A 141 1.49 4.28 15.79
C TRP A 141 2.36 5.50 16.06
N GLY A 142 1.85 6.39 16.90
CA GLY A 142 2.53 7.65 17.21
C GLY A 142 3.58 7.54 18.31
N THR A 143 3.52 6.48 19.13
CA THR A 143 4.39 6.25 20.26
C THR A 143 4.59 4.75 20.49
N ILE A 144 5.59 4.39 21.29
CA ILE A 144 5.81 3.01 21.72
C ILE A 144 4.59 2.45 22.50
N ASP A 145 3.89 3.31 23.24
CA ASP A 145 2.68 2.90 23.99
C ASP A 145 1.56 2.57 22.99
N THR A 146 1.32 3.44 21.98
CA THR A 146 0.33 3.14 20.94
C THR A 146 0.70 1.91 20.10
N PHE A 147 1.99 1.65 19.84
CA PHE A 147 2.43 0.39 19.23
C PHE A 147 2.04 -0.82 20.07
N THR A 148 2.28 -0.77 21.40
CA THR A 148 1.97 -1.91 22.29
C THR A 148 0.46 -2.13 22.46
N GLU A 149 -0.35 -1.10 22.28
CA GLU A 149 -1.80 -1.14 22.35
C GLU A 149 -2.40 -1.54 20.99
N VAL A 150 -2.11 -0.78 19.95
CA VAL A 150 -2.72 -0.93 18.61
C VAL A 150 -2.21 -2.18 17.89
N GLY A 151 -0.91 -2.47 17.96
CA GLY A 151 -0.29 -3.59 17.24
C GLY A 151 -0.74 -4.97 17.71
N PHE A 152 -1.34 -5.05 18.91
CA PHE A 152 -1.80 -6.30 19.53
C PHE A 152 -3.25 -6.20 20.01
N GLY A 153 -3.95 -5.11 19.69
CA GLY A 153 -5.28 -4.82 20.26
C GLY A 153 -6.35 -5.86 19.94
N ALA A 154 -6.26 -6.53 18.80
CA ALA A 154 -7.19 -7.59 18.41
C ALA A 154 -6.73 -9.02 18.82
N MET A 155 -5.69 -9.16 19.67
CA MET A 155 -5.28 -10.45 20.23
C MET A 155 -6.09 -10.80 21.46
N GLU A 156 -6.67 -12.00 21.49
CA GLU A 156 -7.33 -12.55 22.69
C GLU A 156 -6.33 -12.69 23.86
N LYS A 157 -5.13 -13.18 23.58
CA LYS A 157 -4.05 -13.32 24.55
C LYS A 157 -2.90 -12.42 24.19
N GLN A 158 -2.76 -11.33 24.92
CA GLN A 158 -1.72 -10.32 24.71
C GLN A 158 -0.32 -10.86 25.07
N PRO A 159 0.70 -10.61 24.26
CA PRO A 159 2.10 -10.84 24.63
C PRO A 159 2.50 -9.99 25.85
N PRO A 160 3.47 -10.44 26.68
CA PRO A 160 4.02 -9.60 27.74
C PRO A 160 4.59 -8.29 27.17
N LEU A 161 4.48 -7.20 27.95
CA LEU A 161 4.98 -5.88 27.53
C LEU A 161 6.43 -5.92 27.03
N LYS A 162 7.33 -6.62 27.73
CA LYS A 162 8.72 -6.79 27.31
C LYS A 162 8.87 -7.39 25.90
N ALA A 163 7.98 -8.32 25.51
CA ALA A 163 8.01 -8.89 24.15
C ALA A 163 7.54 -7.88 23.11
N LYS A 164 6.49 -7.11 23.41
CA LYS A 164 6.01 -6.04 22.53
C LYS A 164 7.08 -4.96 22.31
N LEU A 165 7.72 -4.50 23.38
CA LEU A 165 8.81 -3.51 23.31
C LEU A 165 9.97 -4.02 22.45
N LYS A 166 10.35 -5.29 22.62
CA LYS A 166 11.39 -5.90 21.76
C LYS A 166 11.03 -5.90 20.29
N LEU A 167 9.77 -6.14 19.95
CA LEU A 167 9.32 -6.10 18.53
C LEU A 167 9.37 -4.68 17.97
N TYR A 168 9.03 -3.67 18.76
CA TYR A 168 9.15 -2.28 18.36
C TYR A 168 10.61 -1.89 18.09
N GLU A 169 11.52 -2.17 19.05
CA GLU A 169 12.95 -1.92 18.90
C GLU A 169 13.51 -2.65 17.67
N GLN A 170 13.05 -3.88 17.43
CA GLN A 170 13.48 -4.68 16.28
C GLN A 170 13.01 -4.07 14.94
N MET A 171 11.79 -3.56 14.86
CA MET A 171 11.27 -2.86 13.68
C MET A 171 12.15 -1.64 13.34
N ILE A 172 12.42 -0.77 14.32
CA ILE A 172 13.25 0.43 14.14
C ILE A 172 14.68 0.04 13.72
N SER A 173 15.28 -0.93 14.43
CA SER A 173 16.64 -1.38 14.14
C SER A 173 16.74 -2.05 12.75
N ASN A 174 15.77 -2.87 12.37
CA ASN A 174 15.75 -3.51 11.06
C ASN A 174 15.63 -2.46 9.94
N ALA A 175 14.70 -1.50 10.07
CA ALA A 175 14.52 -0.43 9.09
C ALA A 175 15.82 0.35 8.88
N ARG A 176 16.44 0.80 9.96
CA ARG A 176 17.73 1.52 9.94
C ARG A 176 18.81 0.70 9.26
N THR A 177 19.00 -0.55 9.67
CA THR A 177 20.07 -1.41 9.14
C THR A 177 19.90 -1.66 7.64
N LEU A 178 18.67 -1.96 7.19
CA LEU A 178 18.40 -2.23 5.78
C LEU A 178 18.56 -0.96 4.92
N SER A 179 18.11 0.19 5.44
CA SER A 179 18.30 1.48 4.79
C SER A 179 19.78 1.85 4.65
N GLU A 180 20.56 1.70 5.71
CA GLU A 180 22.01 1.95 5.71
C GLU A 180 22.79 1.00 4.79
N GLN A 181 22.23 -0.18 4.49
CA GLN A 181 22.78 -1.13 3.51
C GLN A 181 22.34 -0.81 2.07
N GLY A 182 21.58 0.28 1.86
CA GLY A 182 21.20 0.76 0.53
C GLY A 182 19.86 0.21 0.01
N MET A 183 19.09 -0.50 0.84
CA MET A 183 17.70 -0.85 0.47
C MET A 183 16.82 0.39 0.50
N PHE A 184 15.93 0.54 -0.49
CA PHE A 184 14.92 1.59 -0.45
C PHE A 184 13.82 1.21 0.55
N VAL A 185 13.82 1.90 1.69
CA VAL A 185 12.86 1.69 2.77
C VAL A 185 11.84 2.81 2.77
N SER A 186 10.56 2.45 2.72
CA SER A 186 9.41 3.35 2.81
C SER A 186 8.59 3.00 4.06
N ALA A 187 8.14 3.99 4.81
CA ALA A 187 7.18 3.76 5.89
C ALA A 187 5.84 4.40 5.55
N GLU A 188 4.75 3.67 5.75
CA GLU A 188 3.39 4.15 5.58
C GLU A 188 2.77 4.50 6.93
N THR A 189 2.11 5.65 6.98
CA THR A 189 1.29 6.07 8.12
C THR A 189 -0.14 6.37 7.67
N MET A 190 -1.10 5.66 8.23
CA MET A 190 -2.51 5.95 8.05
C MET A 190 -2.97 7.07 8.98
N LEU A 191 -3.65 8.08 8.42
CA LEU A 191 -4.23 9.20 9.16
C LEU A 191 -5.54 8.80 9.82
N ASN A 192 -5.55 8.76 11.14
CA ASN A 192 -6.72 8.51 11.98
C ASN A 192 -6.62 9.30 13.29
N LYS A 193 -7.61 9.21 14.17
CA LYS A 193 -7.59 9.94 15.44
C LYS A 193 -6.45 9.52 16.38
N SER A 194 -5.95 8.30 16.28
CA SER A 194 -4.81 7.82 17.09
C SER A 194 -3.47 8.37 16.60
N THR A 195 -3.26 8.47 15.28
CA THR A 195 -2.00 8.95 14.69
C THR A 195 -1.93 10.47 14.61
N TYR A 196 -3.07 11.16 14.42
CA TYR A 196 -3.15 12.61 14.21
C TYR A 196 -2.39 13.44 15.27
N PRO A 197 -2.54 13.19 16.59
CA PRO A 197 -1.83 13.97 17.61
C PRO A 197 -0.29 13.79 17.59
N HIS A 198 0.19 12.78 16.91
CA HIS A 198 1.59 12.34 16.94
C HIS A 198 2.33 12.50 15.59
N LEU A 199 1.73 13.13 14.59
CA LEU A 199 2.27 13.19 13.22
C LEU A 199 3.71 13.70 13.15
N THR A 200 4.06 14.71 13.96
CA THR A 200 5.43 15.23 14.02
C THR A 200 6.41 14.20 14.59
N SER A 201 6.04 13.48 15.65
CA SER A 201 6.91 12.44 16.24
C SER A 201 7.03 11.23 15.33
N ILE A 202 5.93 10.81 14.69
CA ILE A 202 5.93 9.74 13.69
C ILE A 202 6.90 10.08 12.56
N HIS A 203 6.77 11.27 11.97
CA HIS A 203 7.65 11.67 10.87
C HIS A 203 9.13 11.68 11.29
N ARG A 204 9.43 12.20 12.48
CA ARG A 204 10.80 12.20 13.02
C ARG A 204 11.35 10.79 13.22
N GLU A 205 10.58 9.89 13.76
CA GLU A 205 10.98 8.49 13.94
C GLU A 205 11.26 7.82 12.59
N VAL A 206 10.37 7.97 11.62
CA VAL A 206 10.52 7.43 10.26
C VAL A 206 11.82 7.94 9.61
N VAL A 207 12.07 9.24 9.70
CA VAL A 207 13.24 9.87 9.04
C VAL A 207 14.53 9.68 9.83
N ASN A 208 14.51 9.93 11.14
CA ASN A 208 15.73 10.01 11.94
C ASN A 208 16.12 8.67 12.56
N ASP A 209 15.17 7.88 13.01
CA ASP A 209 15.44 6.63 13.73
C ASP A 209 15.43 5.43 12.80
N MET A 210 14.46 5.36 11.88
CA MET A 210 14.35 4.28 10.89
C MET A 210 15.19 4.52 9.63
N LYS A 211 15.57 5.78 9.33
CA LYS A 211 16.34 6.20 8.14
C LYS A 211 15.61 5.89 6.82
N CYS A 212 14.27 5.94 6.82
CA CYS A 212 13.50 5.70 5.62
C CYS A 212 13.73 6.79 4.57
N GLN A 213 13.81 6.39 3.29
CA GLN A 213 13.93 7.31 2.16
C GLN A 213 12.60 7.94 1.79
N ARG A 214 11.48 7.26 2.09
CA ARG A 214 10.12 7.74 1.82
C ARG A 214 9.23 7.59 3.05
N HIS A 215 8.44 8.63 3.35
CA HIS A 215 7.31 8.56 4.26
C HIS A 215 6.01 8.70 3.47
N GLU A 216 5.21 7.66 3.45
CA GLU A 216 3.95 7.58 2.71
C GLU A 216 2.77 7.81 3.65
N ILE A 217 1.82 8.66 3.23
CA ILE A 217 0.70 9.09 4.06
C ILE A 217 -0.61 8.77 3.33
N HIS A 218 -1.50 8.05 4.00
CA HIS A 218 -2.82 7.68 3.51
C HIS A 218 -3.92 8.00 4.52
N PRO A 219 -5.17 8.25 4.08
CA PRO A 219 -6.33 8.12 4.95
C PRO A 219 -6.42 6.69 5.50
N MET A 220 -6.89 6.53 6.72
CA MET A 220 -7.27 5.21 7.23
C MET A 220 -8.61 4.79 6.66
N TYR A 221 -8.67 3.55 6.21
CA TYR A 221 -9.91 2.93 5.72
C TYR A 221 -10.54 2.09 6.83
N PRO A 222 -11.81 2.39 7.23
CA PRO A 222 -12.49 1.72 8.32
C PRO A 222 -13.06 0.36 7.88
N ALA A 223 -12.17 -0.54 7.43
CA ALA A 223 -12.53 -1.90 7.03
C ALA A 223 -12.04 -2.92 8.05
N ASP A 224 -12.72 -4.05 8.18
CA ASP A 224 -12.35 -5.19 9.04
C ASP A 224 -12.09 -4.75 10.50
N PHE A 225 -10.93 -5.07 11.10
CA PHE A 225 -10.60 -4.64 12.47
C PHE A 225 -10.53 -3.11 12.59
N ALA A 226 -10.10 -2.41 11.53
CA ALA A 226 -10.06 -0.96 11.50
C ALA A 226 -11.44 -0.29 11.60
N SER A 227 -12.54 -1.02 11.37
CA SER A 227 -13.91 -0.52 11.53
C SER A 227 -14.23 -0.06 12.96
N GLN A 228 -13.44 -0.49 13.94
CA GLN A 228 -13.56 -0.08 15.34
C GLN A 228 -12.81 1.22 15.67
N LEU A 229 -11.99 1.72 14.75
CA LEU A 229 -11.20 2.93 14.95
C LEU A 229 -11.92 4.15 14.37
N GLU A 230 -11.68 5.30 15.01
CA GLU A 230 -12.25 6.55 14.54
C GLU A 230 -11.42 7.16 13.41
N VAL A 231 -12.05 7.38 12.27
CA VAL A 231 -11.49 8.11 11.13
C VAL A 231 -11.46 9.61 11.40
N LEU A 232 -10.60 10.33 10.70
CA LEU A 232 -10.64 11.79 10.68
C LEU A 232 -11.78 12.25 9.77
N ASP A 233 -12.50 13.30 10.20
CA ASP A 233 -13.35 14.04 9.28
C ASP A 233 -12.50 14.75 8.19
N LEU A 234 -13.16 15.16 7.10
CA LEU A 234 -12.49 15.76 5.96
C LEU A 234 -11.69 17.02 6.31
N LYS A 235 -12.20 17.86 7.22
CA LYS A 235 -11.52 19.09 7.66
C LYS A 235 -10.24 18.75 8.41
N THR A 236 -10.32 17.88 9.40
CA THR A 236 -9.17 17.43 10.21
C THR A 236 -8.15 16.68 9.34
N MET A 237 -8.59 15.91 8.34
CA MET A 237 -7.72 15.27 7.36
C MET A 237 -6.88 16.30 6.58
N LYS A 238 -7.51 17.37 6.07
CA LYS A 238 -6.82 18.46 5.36
C LYS A 238 -5.85 19.22 6.28
N GLU A 239 -6.22 19.45 7.54
CA GLU A 239 -5.34 20.03 8.56
C GLU A 239 -4.12 19.13 8.84
N ALA A 240 -4.31 17.82 8.94
CA ALA A 240 -3.23 16.85 9.13
C ALA A 240 -2.21 16.89 7.98
N ILE A 241 -2.70 16.89 6.74
CA ILE A 241 -1.84 16.99 5.54
C ILE A 241 -1.06 18.32 5.55
N SER A 242 -1.75 19.42 5.80
CA SER A 242 -1.11 20.76 5.87
C SER A 242 -0.05 20.82 6.97
N HIS A 243 -0.35 20.27 8.14
CA HIS A 243 0.58 20.21 9.27
C HIS A 243 1.85 19.40 8.93
N LEU A 244 1.67 18.22 8.33
CA LEU A 244 2.81 17.41 7.91
C LEU A 244 3.71 18.14 6.91
N LEU A 245 3.14 18.89 5.97
CA LEU A 245 3.90 19.71 5.03
C LEU A 245 4.72 20.80 5.74
N ASP A 246 4.24 21.31 6.87
CA ASP A 246 4.95 22.36 7.64
C ASP A 246 6.07 21.82 8.51
N VAL A 247 5.93 20.59 9.03
CA VAL A 247 6.87 20.01 10.03
C VAL A 247 7.84 18.97 9.44
N ARG A 248 7.66 18.58 8.18
CA ARG A 248 8.45 17.54 7.54
C ARG A 248 9.92 17.92 7.35
N ASP A 249 10.79 16.95 7.25
CA ASP A 249 12.11 17.12 6.68
C ASP A 249 11.99 17.30 5.16
N SER A 250 12.47 18.43 4.64
CA SER A 250 12.37 18.76 3.22
C SER A 250 13.27 17.92 2.31
N ASN A 251 14.23 17.18 2.87
CA ASN A 251 15.12 16.29 2.13
C ASN A 251 14.54 14.87 1.97
N THR A 252 13.54 14.52 2.79
CA THR A 252 12.88 13.21 2.72
C THR A 252 11.74 13.27 1.71
N TRP A 253 11.62 12.24 0.88
CA TRP A 253 10.47 12.08 0.01
C TRP A 253 9.21 11.81 0.82
N MET A 254 8.23 12.71 0.75
CA MET A 254 6.88 12.46 1.24
C MET A 254 5.95 12.14 0.08
N LEU A 255 5.29 11.00 0.17
CA LEU A 255 4.27 10.60 -0.79
C LEU A 255 2.91 10.67 -0.10
N PHE A 256 1.98 11.43 -0.67
CA PHE A 256 0.59 11.47 -0.23
C PHE A 256 -0.27 10.64 -1.19
N GLY A 257 -0.74 9.49 -0.73
CA GLY A 257 -1.61 8.61 -1.50
C GLY A 257 -3.08 8.81 -1.19
N THR A 258 -3.93 8.66 -2.19
CA THR A 258 -5.40 8.61 -2.02
C THR A 258 -6.00 9.83 -1.31
N LEU A 259 -5.52 11.03 -1.63
CA LEU A 259 -5.98 12.24 -0.95
C LEU A 259 -7.44 12.58 -1.29
N PRO A 260 -8.27 12.97 -0.29
CA PRO A 260 -9.66 13.36 -0.52
C PRO A 260 -9.78 14.84 -0.93
N ILE A 261 -8.98 15.30 -1.90
CA ILE A 261 -8.97 16.67 -2.41
C ILE A 261 -8.96 16.66 -3.94
N PHE A 262 -10.07 17.02 -4.56
CA PHE A 262 -10.26 16.90 -6.01
C PHE A 262 -10.43 18.26 -6.67
N PRO A 263 -9.72 18.52 -7.79
CA PRO A 263 -9.76 19.83 -8.47
C PRO A 263 -11.12 20.19 -9.01
N CYS A 264 -11.93 19.20 -9.40
CA CYS A 264 -13.27 19.41 -9.94
C CYS A 264 -14.29 19.96 -8.93
N LEU A 265 -14.03 19.81 -7.62
CA LEU A 265 -14.93 20.32 -6.58
C LEU A 265 -14.84 21.85 -6.39
N GLN A 266 -13.86 22.52 -7.02
CA GLN A 266 -13.67 23.98 -7.03
C GLN A 266 -13.61 24.63 -5.62
N ASP A 267 -13.22 23.86 -4.60
CA ASP A 267 -13.02 24.36 -3.24
C ASP A 267 -11.70 25.15 -3.14
N GLU A 268 -11.76 26.40 -2.64
CA GLU A 268 -10.57 27.26 -2.56
C GLU A 268 -9.53 26.74 -1.55
N ALA A 269 -9.94 26.13 -0.45
CA ALA A 269 -9.03 25.57 0.55
C ALA A 269 -8.30 24.36 -0.04
N ASP A 270 -9.00 23.53 -0.79
CA ASP A 270 -8.42 22.39 -1.53
C ASP A 270 -7.45 22.86 -2.62
N ALA A 271 -7.79 23.93 -3.33
CA ALA A 271 -6.91 24.51 -4.33
C ALA A 271 -5.59 25.02 -3.71
N LYS A 272 -5.67 25.70 -2.56
CA LYS A 272 -4.49 26.17 -1.81
C LYS A 272 -3.66 24.99 -1.28
N LEU A 273 -4.30 23.96 -0.74
CA LEU A 273 -3.60 22.77 -0.24
C LEU A 273 -2.92 21.98 -1.38
N ARG A 274 -3.59 21.79 -2.52
CA ARG A 274 -2.96 21.19 -3.72
C ARG A 274 -1.78 22.01 -4.22
N GLN A 275 -1.88 23.33 -4.22
CA GLN A 275 -0.77 24.20 -4.58
C GLN A 275 0.40 24.04 -3.60
N LYS A 276 0.13 23.99 -2.29
CA LYS A 276 1.14 23.74 -1.25
C LYS A 276 1.85 22.40 -1.46
N LEU A 277 1.10 21.33 -1.75
CA LEU A 277 1.64 20.00 -2.08
C LEU A 277 2.55 20.04 -3.32
N LYS A 278 2.08 20.64 -4.42
CA LYS A 278 2.85 20.72 -5.68
C LYS A 278 4.12 21.58 -5.58
N GLN A 279 4.13 22.59 -4.72
CA GLN A 279 5.29 23.48 -4.55
C GLN A 279 6.30 22.96 -3.51
N ALA A 280 5.90 22.02 -2.68
CA ALA A 280 6.76 21.48 -1.64
C ALA A 280 7.86 20.58 -2.26
N PRO A 281 9.14 20.82 -1.99
CA PRO A 281 10.22 20.00 -2.51
C PRO A 281 10.13 18.58 -1.94
N ASN A 282 10.46 17.58 -2.77
CA ASN A 282 10.41 16.16 -2.41
C ASN A 282 9.02 15.69 -1.90
N VAL A 283 7.95 16.24 -2.47
CA VAL A 283 6.58 15.81 -2.21
C VAL A 283 5.93 15.35 -3.51
N THR A 284 5.30 14.18 -3.48
CA THR A 284 4.48 13.67 -4.57
C THR A 284 3.09 13.30 -4.06
N MET A 285 2.13 13.33 -4.98
CA MET A 285 0.79 12.76 -4.79
C MET A 285 0.67 11.55 -5.69
N ARG A 286 0.11 10.45 -5.18
CA ARG A 286 -0.15 9.26 -5.98
C ARG A 286 -1.63 8.98 -6.04
N ASN A 287 -2.13 8.68 -7.23
CA ASN A 287 -3.44 8.10 -7.37
C ASN A 287 -3.47 6.69 -6.76
N ASP A 288 -4.63 6.27 -6.27
CA ASP A 288 -4.78 4.92 -5.75
C ASP A 288 -4.66 3.89 -6.90
N PRO A 289 -3.75 2.92 -6.81
CA PRO A 289 -3.59 1.90 -7.83
C PRO A 289 -4.73 0.87 -7.86
N ASP A 290 -5.50 0.73 -6.76
CA ASP A 290 -6.59 -0.25 -6.66
C ASP A 290 -7.66 -0.01 -7.73
N GLY A 291 -7.87 -1.03 -8.58
CA GLY A 291 -8.83 -0.95 -9.67
C GLY A 291 -8.51 0.05 -10.79
N ARG A 292 -7.37 0.76 -10.70
CA ARG A 292 -6.87 1.64 -11.78
C ARG A 292 -5.71 1.03 -12.54
N SER A 293 -4.83 0.34 -11.85
CA SER A 293 -3.72 -0.40 -12.44
C SER A 293 -3.44 -1.71 -11.72
N ARG A 294 -4.12 -1.98 -10.59
CA ARG A 294 -3.85 -3.12 -9.71
C ARG A 294 -5.07 -4.00 -9.51
N LEU A 295 -4.81 -5.32 -9.50
CA LEU A 295 -5.69 -6.35 -8.96
C LEU A 295 -4.95 -7.11 -7.84
N ASN A 296 -5.70 -7.54 -6.82
CA ASN A 296 -5.18 -8.30 -5.70
C ASN A 296 -5.56 -9.78 -5.88
N VAL A 297 -4.60 -10.67 -5.66
CA VAL A 297 -4.75 -12.12 -5.87
C VAL A 297 -4.40 -12.88 -4.60
N ASN A 298 -5.32 -13.73 -4.14
CA ASN A 298 -5.05 -14.65 -3.04
C ASN A 298 -4.40 -15.93 -3.56
N VAL A 299 -3.18 -16.25 -3.11
CA VAL A 299 -2.42 -17.42 -3.61
C VAL A 299 -2.99 -18.77 -3.16
N PHE A 300 -3.93 -18.81 -2.23
CA PHE A 300 -4.55 -20.03 -1.72
C PHE A 300 -5.84 -20.35 -2.46
N THR A 301 -6.73 -19.38 -2.56
CA THR A 301 -8.05 -19.54 -3.18
C THR A 301 -8.04 -19.24 -4.67
N GLY A 302 -7.13 -18.38 -5.12
CA GLY A 302 -7.09 -17.85 -6.49
C GLY A 302 -8.06 -16.70 -6.72
N ASP A 303 -8.75 -16.25 -5.68
CA ASP A 303 -9.69 -15.16 -5.76
C ASP A 303 -8.99 -13.87 -6.16
N VAL A 304 -9.67 -13.12 -7.02
CA VAL A 304 -9.25 -11.81 -7.51
C VAL A 304 -10.20 -10.77 -6.96
N ILE A 305 -9.64 -9.76 -6.30
CA ILE A 305 -10.36 -8.61 -5.78
C ILE A 305 -9.74 -7.30 -6.28
N VAL A 306 -10.51 -6.23 -6.27
CA VAL A 306 -10.05 -4.90 -6.70
C VAL A 306 -9.32 -4.18 -5.59
N THR A 307 -9.80 -4.32 -4.37
CA THR A 307 -9.22 -3.71 -3.16
C THR A 307 -9.44 -4.61 -1.97
N ASP A 308 -8.51 -4.61 -1.01
CA ASP A 308 -8.66 -5.30 0.26
C ASP A 308 -9.61 -4.56 1.23
N PHE A 309 -10.02 -3.35 0.88
CA PHE A 309 -10.76 -2.45 1.76
C PHE A 309 -12.24 -2.40 1.39
N GLY A 310 -13.04 -3.26 1.99
CA GLY A 310 -14.49 -3.19 1.94
C GLY A 310 -15.16 -4.26 1.10
N ASP A 311 -16.41 -4.53 1.46
CA ASP A 311 -17.21 -5.62 0.88
C ASP A 311 -17.85 -5.26 -0.48
N GLU A 312 -17.72 -4.02 -0.94
CA GLU A 312 -18.48 -3.49 -2.07
C GLU A 312 -18.13 -4.12 -3.42
N THR A 313 -16.87 -4.54 -3.59
CA THR A 313 -16.46 -5.21 -4.83
C THR A 313 -16.46 -6.73 -4.68
N GLY A 314 -16.23 -7.25 -3.48
CA GLY A 314 -16.11 -8.68 -3.23
C GLY A 314 -15.07 -9.36 -4.14
N THR A 315 -15.19 -10.67 -4.28
CA THR A 315 -14.41 -11.45 -5.26
C THR A 315 -15.01 -11.25 -6.65
N ILE A 316 -14.26 -10.64 -7.56
CA ILE A 316 -14.72 -10.36 -8.93
C ILE A 316 -14.40 -11.48 -9.91
N SER A 317 -13.45 -12.35 -9.59
CA SER A 317 -13.05 -13.49 -10.42
C SER A 317 -12.13 -14.45 -9.66
N ASN A 318 -11.66 -15.50 -10.38
CA ASN A 318 -10.68 -16.46 -9.87
C ASN A 318 -9.67 -16.85 -10.96
N ILE A 319 -8.37 -16.81 -10.63
CA ILE A 319 -7.26 -17.08 -11.56
C ILE A 319 -7.25 -18.51 -12.10
N ARG A 320 -8.00 -19.46 -11.50
CA ARG A 320 -8.12 -20.83 -12.04
C ARG A 320 -8.85 -20.86 -13.38
N HIS A 321 -9.69 -19.87 -13.63
CA HIS A 321 -10.60 -19.86 -14.78
C HIS A 321 -10.35 -18.70 -15.73
N ASP A 322 -9.96 -17.53 -15.20
CA ASP A 322 -9.88 -16.29 -15.96
C ASP A 322 -8.45 -15.75 -16.06
N GLN A 323 -8.15 -15.09 -17.18
CA GLN A 323 -6.96 -14.28 -17.35
C GLN A 323 -7.13 -12.95 -16.61
N LEU A 324 -6.07 -12.47 -15.96
CA LEU A 324 -6.13 -11.24 -15.16
C LEU A 324 -6.41 -9.99 -15.99
N THR A 325 -5.94 -9.95 -17.24
CA THR A 325 -6.25 -8.85 -18.18
C THR A 325 -7.72 -8.77 -18.51
N ASP A 326 -8.40 -9.91 -18.73
CA ASP A 326 -9.83 -9.95 -19.01
C ASP A 326 -10.64 -9.56 -17.77
N VAL A 327 -10.19 -10.00 -16.58
CA VAL A 327 -10.80 -9.60 -15.31
C VAL A 327 -10.71 -8.09 -15.11
N PHE A 328 -9.53 -7.51 -15.38
CA PHE A 328 -9.33 -6.08 -15.25
C PHE A 328 -10.17 -5.28 -16.22
N GLN A 329 -10.29 -5.72 -17.47
CA GLN A 329 -11.18 -5.06 -18.44
C GLN A 329 -12.65 -5.12 -18.01
N ARG A 330 -13.14 -6.29 -17.56
CA ARG A 330 -14.51 -6.40 -17.02
C ARG A 330 -14.74 -5.49 -15.81
N TRP A 331 -13.71 -5.32 -14.97
CA TRP A 331 -13.79 -4.36 -13.87
C TRP A 331 -13.93 -2.93 -14.38
N LEU A 332 -13.09 -2.49 -15.31
CA LEU A 332 -13.15 -1.14 -15.89
C LEU A 332 -14.52 -0.85 -16.55
N ASP A 333 -15.14 -1.86 -17.14
CA ASP A 333 -16.46 -1.77 -17.78
C ASP A 333 -17.63 -1.82 -16.77
N SER A 334 -17.36 -2.10 -15.50
CA SER A 334 -18.38 -2.20 -14.47
C SER A 334 -18.98 -0.82 -14.13
N PRO A 335 -20.28 -0.76 -13.74
CA PRO A 335 -20.91 0.50 -13.34
C PRO A 335 -20.18 1.22 -12.20
N LEU A 336 -19.61 0.47 -11.25
CA LEU A 336 -18.89 1.03 -10.11
C LEU A 336 -17.59 1.70 -10.56
N ALA A 337 -16.78 1.00 -11.36
CA ALA A 337 -15.55 1.58 -11.91
C ALA A 337 -15.86 2.80 -12.78
N GLN A 338 -16.89 2.71 -13.61
CA GLN A 338 -17.36 3.80 -14.45
C GLN A 338 -17.82 5.04 -13.64
N ALA A 339 -18.34 4.86 -12.44
CA ALA A 339 -18.76 5.95 -11.56
C ALA A 339 -17.62 6.69 -10.87
N ILE A 340 -16.48 6.02 -10.61
CA ILE A 340 -15.36 6.59 -9.87
C ILE A 340 -14.15 6.94 -10.73
N ASN A 341 -13.91 6.19 -11.81
CA ASN A 341 -12.79 6.46 -12.70
C ASN A 341 -13.12 7.63 -13.62
N CYS A 342 -12.39 8.72 -13.44
CA CYS A 342 -12.40 9.84 -14.35
C CYS A 342 -10.95 10.18 -14.71
N HIS A 343 -10.77 10.90 -15.80
CA HIS A 343 -9.46 11.31 -16.27
C HIS A 343 -9.42 12.84 -16.39
N CYS A 344 -8.52 13.49 -15.63
CA CYS A 344 -8.34 14.94 -15.63
C CYS A 344 -6.87 15.27 -15.95
N PRO A 345 -6.49 15.42 -17.23
CA PRO A 345 -5.08 15.58 -17.66
C PRO A 345 -4.40 16.80 -17.06
N LYS A 346 -5.14 17.91 -16.90
CA LYS A 346 -4.61 19.16 -16.32
C LYS A 346 -4.07 18.97 -14.90
N PHE A 347 -4.58 17.98 -14.17
CA PHE A 347 -4.24 17.76 -12.77
C PHE A 347 -3.66 16.36 -12.53
N GLU A 348 -3.48 15.54 -13.58
CA GLU A 348 -3.01 14.15 -13.47
C GLU A 348 -3.86 13.34 -12.47
N CYS A 349 -5.17 13.55 -12.48
CA CYS A 349 -6.11 12.97 -11.53
C CYS A 349 -6.96 11.89 -12.19
N LEU A 350 -7.11 10.76 -11.51
CA LEU A 350 -7.92 9.61 -11.95
C LEU A 350 -9.24 9.46 -11.16
N GLY A 351 -9.61 10.48 -10.39
CA GLY A 351 -10.81 10.46 -9.55
C GLY A 351 -10.59 9.84 -8.15
N PRO A 352 -11.66 9.75 -7.35
CA PRO A 352 -11.58 9.15 -6.02
C PRO A 352 -11.50 7.64 -6.08
N ASN A 353 -10.87 7.01 -5.09
CA ASN A 353 -11.10 5.58 -4.89
C ASN A 353 -12.49 5.33 -4.27
N ILE A 354 -12.91 4.06 -4.22
CA ILE A 354 -14.23 3.65 -3.70
C ILE A 354 -14.43 4.16 -2.27
N LEU A 355 -13.44 3.96 -1.40
CA LEU A 355 -13.55 4.28 0.02
C LEU A 355 -13.57 5.78 0.29
N VAL A 356 -12.71 6.56 -0.37
CA VAL A 356 -12.74 8.03 -0.26
C VAL A 356 -14.07 8.58 -0.79
N LYS A 357 -14.58 8.02 -1.90
CA LYS A 357 -15.90 8.38 -2.44
C LYS A 357 -16.97 8.17 -1.41
N ASN A 358 -17.05 6.99 -0.82
CA ASN A 358 -18.08 6.62 0.12
C ASN A 358 -17.97 7.36 1.46
N MET A 359 -16.75 7.53 1.96
CA MET A 359 -16.49 8.11 3.26
C MET A 359 -16.67 9.63 3.30
N TYR A 360 -16.22 10.34 2.26
CA TYR A 360 -16.19 11.79 2.25
C TYR A 360 -17.12 12.42 1.23
N TYR A 361 -17.50 11.72 0.18
CA TYR A 361 -18.23 12.27 -0.96
C TYR A 361 -19.39 11.36 -1.43
N PRO A 362 -20.21 10.77 -0.52
CA PRO A 362 -21.20 9.77 -0.91
C PRO A 362 -22.23 10.30 -1.93
N ASN A 363 -22.53 11.61 -1.86
CA ASN A 363 -23.53 12.27 -2.70
C ASN A 363 -22.93 13.09 -3.87
N VAL A 364 -21.61 12.98 -4.13
CA VAL A 364 -20.95 13.73 -5.21
C VAL A 364 -20.85 12.84 -6.45
N ASP A 365 -21.34 13.33 -7.57
CA ASP A 365 -21.06 12.75 -8.88
C ASP A 365 -19.87 13.48 -9.51
N PHE A 366 -18.70 12.83 -9.51
CA PHE A 366 -17.48 13.43 -10.00
C PHE A 366 -17.47 13.64 -11.53
N LYS A 367 -18.21 12.84 -12.27
CA LYS A 367 -18.27 12.95 -13.74
C LYS A 367 -19.09 14.13 -14.24
N VAL A 368 -20.01 14.64 -13.42
CA VAL A 368 -20.82 15.83 -13.74
C VAL A 368 -20.06 17.12 -13.47
N GLN A 369 -18.91 17.06 -12.78
CA GLN A 369 -18.11 18.21 -12.39
C GLN A 369 -17.08 18.65 -13.46
N GLU A 370 -17.02 17.98 -14.61
CA GLU A 370 -16.10 18.30 -15.72
C GLU A 370 -16.45 19.62 -16.42
#